data_0e7e3d2c601a0afca849d534dcde1cac
#
_entry.id   0e7e3d2c601a0afca849d534dcde1cac
#
_cell.length_a   1.000
_cell.length_b   1.000
_cell.length_c   1.000
_cell.angle_alpha   90.00
_cell.angle_beta   90.00
_cell.angle_gamma   90.00
#
_symmetry.space_group_name_H-M   'P 1'
#
loop_
_entity.id
_entity.type
_entity.pdbx_description
1 polymer ?
#
loop_
_entity_poly.entity_id
_entity_poly.type
_entity_poly.pdbx_seq_one_letter_code
_entity_poly.pdbx_strand_id
1 'polypeptide(L)'
;VTIATNMAGRGTDIQLGGNLEIREAREIKLESFNTEKVENLINDIEQKKKTALNAGGLYVIGTERHESRRIDNQLRGRTGRQGDPGSSKFLLSLQDDLMRIFGSDRLETMLSKLGLEKGEAIVHPWINKAVEKAQGKVEAHNFEIRKQLLKFDDVMNDQRKVIFDQRKEIMRSDDISEMIIDMRHEVIETIVFKSIPEQSYHDQWDSETLETDIKNYLGLTLPINQWTKEDGIIEKEIITRLIEISNNYMAERAVKFGVDVFRQAEKTLLLQVLDQGWKDHLLMLDPVSYTHLT
;
A
#
# COMPACT_ATOMS: atom_id res chain seq x y z
N VAL A 1 10.65 -14.09 37.25
CA VAL A 1 10.36 -14.53 35.86
C VAL A 1 9.40 -13.54 35.27
N THR A 2 9.73 -13.01 34.07
CA THR A 2 8.86 -12.10 33.31
C THR A 2 8.43 -12.81 32.05
N ILE A 3 7.13 -12.81 31.77
CA ILE A 3 6.54 -13.33 30.54
C ILE A 3 6.25 -12.14 29.64
N ALA A 4 6.69 -12.20 28.40
CA ALA A 4 6.49 -11.13 27.43
C ALA A 4 6.19 -11.70 26.04
N THR A 5 5.50 -10.92 25.21
CA THR A 5 5.28 -11.24 23.80
C THR A 5 6.54 -10.90 22.97
N ASN A 6 6.54 -11.29 21.70
CA ASN A 6 7.61 -10.99 20.75
C ASN A 6 7.93 -9.49 20.61
N MET A 7 6.97 -8.60 20.93
CA MET A 7 7.17 -7.15 20.96
C MET A 7 8.24 -6.71 21.97
N ALA A 8 8.49 -7.47 23.03
CA ALA A 8 9.59 -7.21 23.97
C ALA A 8 10.99 -7.34 23.33
N GLY A 9 11.07 -7.90 22.13
CA GLY A 9 12.31 -7.99 21.33
C GLY A 9 12.79 -6.63 20.81
N ARG A 10 11.99 -5.56 20.79
CA ARG A 10 12.36 -4.25 20.26
C ARG A 10 11.71 -3.10 21.03
N GLY A 11 12.43 -1.98 21.15
CA GLY A 11 11.86 -0.74 21.71
C GLY A 11 11.76 -0.67 23.24
N THR A 12 11.98 -1.77 23.96
CA THR A 12 11.99 -1.81 25.42
C THR A 12 13.41 -1.95 25.96
N ASP A 13 13.74 -1.23 27.00
CA ASP A 13 14.98 -1.42 27.73
C ASP A 13 14.77 -2.37 28.92
N ILE A 14 15.65 -3.39 29.04
CA ILE A 14 15.61 -4.36 30.15
C ILE A 14 16.70 -3.98 31.13
N GLN A 15 16.31 -3.42 32.27
CA GLN A 15 17.22 -3.02 33.33
C GLN A 15 17.31 -4.11 34.39
N LEU A 16 18.51 -4.68 34.55
CA LEU A 16 18.78 -5.67 35.60
C LEU A 16 18.68 -4.99 36.99
N GLY A 17 18.00 -5.65 37.93
CA GLY A 17 17.73 -5.11 39.25
C GLY A 17 16.42 -4.32 39.37
N GLY A 18 15.92 -3.76 38.28
CA GLY A 18 14.68 -3.00 38.22
C GLY A 18 14.86 -1.59 37.63
N ASN A 19 13.75 -0.92 37.31
CA ASN A 19 13.76 0.46 36.85
C ASN A 19 13.47 1.41 38.02
N LEU A 20 14.39 2.34 38.30
CA LEU A 20 14.30 3.30 39.40
C LEU A 20 13.07 4.20 39.23
N GLU A 21 12.85 4.76 38.03
CA GLU A 21 11.74 5.69 37.75
C GLU A 21 10.36 5.04 38.02
N ILE A 22 10.21 3.76 37.64
CA ILE A 22 8.94 3.03 37.85
C ILE A 22 8.72 2.75 39.34
N ARG A 23 9.79 2.48 40.09
CA ARG A 23 9.71 2.25 41.54
C ARG A 23 9.46 3.54 42.31
N GLU A 24 10.14 4.61 41.97
CA GLU A 24 9.88 5.94 42.52
C GLU A 24 8.43 6.39 42.24
N ALA A 25 7.94 6.25 41.01
CA ALA A 25 6.58 6.62 40.66
C ALA A 25 5.51 5.79 41.40
N ARG A 26 5.83 4.56 41.81
CA ARG A 26 4.92 3.75 42.65
C ARG A 26 4.93 4.19 44.09
N GLU A 27 6.08 4.58 44.65
CA GLU A 27 6.21 5.00 46.02
C GLU A 27 5.73 6.45 46.25
N ILE A 28 5.93 7.35 45.28
CA ILE A 28 5.38 8.71 45.31
C ILE A 28 3.83 8.67 45.38
N LYS A 29 3.19 7.66 44.75
CA LYS A 29 1.73 7.46 44.86
C LYS A 29 1.28 6.93 46.22
N LEU A 30 2.18 6.43 47.05
CA LEU A 30 1.85 5.74 48.29
C LEU A 30 2.05 6.57 49.57
N GLU A 31 2.94 7.57 49.60
CA GLU A 31 3.10 8.59 50.68
C GLU A 31 4.47 9.25 50.67
N SER A 32 4.51 10.55 50.91
CA SER A 32 5.66 11.45 51.18
C SER A 32 7.06 11.03 50.72
N PHE A 33 7.53 11.80 49.74
CA PHE A 33 8.90 11.78 49.23
C PHE A 33 9.92 12.01 50.37
N ASN A 34 10.76 11.01 50.63
CA ASN A 34 11.88 11.12 51.60
C ASN A 34 13.17 10.70 50.88
N THR A 35 14.18 11.55 50.86
CA THR A 35 15.48 11.34 50.20
C THR A 35 16.16 10.03 50.67
N GLU A 36 16.00 9.68 51.92
CA GLU A 36 16.55 8.45 52.54
C GLU A 36 15.93 7.18 51.95
N LYS A 37 14.65 7.21 51.55
CA LYS A 37 13.99 6.10 50.87
C LYS A 37 14.48 5.91 49.44
N VAL A 38 14.77 6.99 48.71
CA VAL A 38 15.32 6.92 47.35
C VAL A 38 16.72 6.32 47.35
N GLU A 39 17.60 6.69 48.30
CA GLU A 39 18.90 6.10 48.43
C GLU A 39 18.85 4.60 48.75
N ASN A 40 17.92 4.20 49.59
CA ASN A 40 17.69 2.78 49.90
C ASN A 40 17.20 1.99 48.69
N LEU A 41 16.35 2.58 47.83
CA LEU A 41 15.90 2.00 46.56
C LEU A 41 17.04 1.84 45.57
N ILE A 42 17.87 2.85 45.42
CA ILE A 42 19.05 2.80 44.53
C ILE A 42 19.97 1.66 44.98
N ASN A 43 20.28 1.58 46.27
CA ASN A 43 21.13 0.52 46.83
C ASN A 43 20.50 -0.87 46.61
N ASP A 44 19.21 -1.04 46.81
CA ASP A 44 18.49 -2.31 46.55
C ASP A 44 18.59 -2.73 45.08
N ILE A 45 18.38 -1.77 44.15
CA ILE A 45 18.46 -2.01 42.70
C ILE A 45 19.90 -2.41 42.32
N GLU A 46 20.92 -1.71 42.83
CA GLU A 46 22.32 -2.04 42.55
C GLU A 46 22.71 -3.42 43.10
N GLN A 47 22.26 -3.75 44.30
CA GLN A 47 22.51 -5.05 44.90
C GLN A 47 21.85 -6.19 44.12
N LYS A 48 20.61 -5.99 43.67
CA LYS A 48 19.88 -6.92 42.80
C LYS A 48 20.54 -7.06 41.45
N LYS A 49 21.02 -5.95 40.85
CA LYS A 49 21.80 -5.96 39.60
C LYS A 49 23.08 -6.78 39.74
N LYS A 50 23.87 -6.56 40.81
CA LYS A 50 25.08 -7.34 41.08
C LYS A 50 24.77 -8.82 41.27
N THR A 51 23.71 -9.16 41.98
CA THR A 51 23.26 -10.54 42.17
C THR A 51 22.88 -11.19 40.84
N ALA A 52 22.12 -10.48 39.96
CA ALA A 52 21.75 -10.98 38.64
C ALA A 52 22.98 -11.19 37.74
N LEU A 53 23.94 -10.26 37.73
CA LEU A 53 25.18 -10.38 36.96
C LEU A 53 26.04 -11.57 37.45
N ASN A 54 26.17 -11.74 38.75
CA ASN A 54 26.92 -12.86 39.33
C ASN A 54 26.25 -14.23 39.04
N ALA A 55 24.93 -14.24 38.85
CA ALA A 55 24.18 -15.43 38.44
C ALA A 55 24.26 -15.73 36.92
N GLY A 56 24.99 -14.93 36.14
CA GLY A 56 25.16 -15.09 34.70
C GLY A 56 24.34 -14.13 33.85
N GLY A 57 23.74 -13.10 34.43
CA GLY A 57 23.01 -12.06 33.74
C GLY A 57 21.57 -12.46 33.29
N LEU A 58 21.11 -11.85 32.22
CA LEU A 58 19.77 -12.12 31.71
C LEU A 58 19.71 -13.44 30.93
N TYR A 59 18.80 -14.31 31.32
CA TYR A 59 18.50 -15.54 30.59
C TYR A 59 17.18 -15.41 29.83
N VAL A 60 17.25 -15.48 28.51
CA VAL A 60 16.05 -15.36 27.62
C VAL A 60 15.67 -16.73 27.08
N ILE A 61 14.42 -17.12 27.32
CA ILE A 61 13.83 -18.33 26.77
C ILE A 61 12.84 -17.91 25.67
N GLY A 62 13.09 -18.34 24.43
CA GLY A 62 12.12 -18.26 23.34
C GLY A 62 11.34 -19.57 23.26
N THR A 63 10.00 -19.48 23.23
CA THR A 63 9.12 -20.66 23.14
C THR A 63 8.76 -21.01 21.71
N GLU A 64 9.13 -20.15 20.76
CA GLU A 64 8.93 -20.35 19.31
C GLU A 64 10.01 -19.61 18.52
N ARG A 65 10.13 -19.90 17.23
CA ARG A 65 10.92 -19.13 16.28
C ARG A 65 10.04 -18.15 15.51
N HIS A 66 10.57 -16.99 15.24
CA HIS A 66 9.93 -16.02 14.36
C HIS A 66 10.16 -16.41 12.89
N GLU A 67 9.32 -15.86 12.01
CA GLU A 67 9.47 -16.03 10.55
C GLU A 67 10.81 -15.49 10.04
N SER A 68 11.40 -14.51 10.72
CA SER A 68 12.68 -13.91 10.36
C SER A 68 13.75 -14.17 11.40
N ARG A 69 14.89 -14.68 10.94
CA ARG A 69 16.10 -14.89 11.76
C ARG A 69 16.59 -13.59 12.41
N ARG A 70 16.37 -12.45 11.76
CA ARG A 70 16.75 -11.15 12.31
C ARG A 70 16.02 -10.85 13.64
N ILE A 71 14.73 -11.20 13.72
CA ILE A 71 13.92 -11.00 14.94
C ILE A 71 14.43 -11.92 16.06
N ASP A 72 14.73 -13.18 15.77
CA ASP A 72 15.35 -14.10 16.74
C ASP A 72 16.68 -13.56 17.27
N ASN A 73 17.53 -13.03 16.39
CA ASN A 73 18.80 -12.45 16.79
C ASN A 73 18.64 -11.16 17.62
N GLN A 74 17.61 -10.36 17.35
CA GLN A 74 17.24 -9.21 18.18
C GLN A 74 16.85 -9.66 19.59
N LEU A 75 16.08 -10.74 19.70
CA LEU A 75 15.69 -11.31 20.99
C LEU A 75 16.90 -11.88 21.73
N ARG A 76 17.79 -12.61 21.05
CA ARG A 76 19.06 -13.09 21.63
C ARG A 76 19.94 -11.93 22.10
N GLY A 77 20.02 -10.86 21.32
CA GLY A 77 20.80 -9.66 21.66
C GLY A 77 20.31 -8.92 22.90
N ARG A 78 19.14 -9.29 23.45
CA ARG A 78 18.65 -8.75 24.72
C ARG A 78 19.49 -9.21 25.92
N THR A 79 20.12 -10.37 25.83
CA THR A 79 20.89 -10.98 26.95
C THR A 79 22.20 -10.28 27.21
N GLY A 80 22.87 -9.74 26.19
CA GLY A 80 24.23 -9.19 26.30
C GLY A 80 24.29 -7.66 26.12
N ARG A 81 23.33 -6.90 26.61
CA ARG A 81 23.35 -5.43 26.49
C ARG A 81 24.52 -4.83 27.25
N GLN A 82 25.18 -3.85 26.62
CA GLN A 82 26.30 -3.10 27.19
C GLN A 82 27.47 -3.99 27.65
N GLY A 83 27.58 -5.22 27.09
CA GLY A 83 28.63 -6.15 27.48
C GLY A 83 28.33 -7.00 28.73
N ASP A 84 27.10 -6.92 29.25
CA ASP A 84 26.69 -7.78 30.37
C ASP A 84 26.70 -9.26 29.98
N PRO A 85 27.03 -10.18 30.89
CA PRO A 85 26.86 -11.61 30.66
C PRO A 85 25.38 -11.95 30.47
N GLY A 86 25.09 -12.97 29.67
CA GLY A 86 23.72 -13.43 29.47
C GLY A 86 23.65 -14.66 28.58
N SER A 87 22.53 -15.34 28.60
CA SER A 87 22.31 -16.57 27.83
C SER A 87 20.93 -16.60 27.22
N SER A 88 20.80 -17.33 26.11
CA SER A 88 19.48 -17.53 25.47
C SER A 88 19.29 -18.97 25.02
N LYS A 89 18.06 -19.46 25.12
CA LYS A 89 17.68 -20.78 24.65
C LYS A 89 16.32 -20.71 23.95
N PHE A 90 16.21 -21.42 22.84
CA PHE A 90 14.92 -21.62 22.16
C PHE A 90 14.42 -23.05 22.42
N LEU A 91 13.19 -23.15 22.87
CA LEU A 91 12.45 -24.40 23.05
C LEU A 91 11.36 -24.41 21.97
N LEU A 92 11.45 -25.35 21.02
CA LEU A 92 10.61 -25.39 19.85
C LEU A 92 9.75 -26.65 19.87
N SER A 93 8.54 -26.55 19.34
CA SER A 93 7.67 -27.70 19.05
C SER A 93 7.67 -27.99 17.54
N LEU A 94 7.52 -29.25 17.19
CA LEU A 94 7.25 -29.63 15.79
C LEU A 94 5.88 -29.16 15.30
N GLN A 95 5.01 -28.76 16.23
CA GLN A 95 3.68 -28.22 15.95
C GLN A 95 3.69 -26.69 15.75
N ASP A 96 4.83 -26.02 15.97
CA ASP A 96 4.96 -24.60 15.71
C ASP A 96 4.69 -24.29 14.23
N ASP A 97 4.06 -23.15 13.94
CA ASP A 97 3.63 -22.77 12.59
C ASP A 97 4.77 -22.81 11.56
N LEU A 98 5.95 -22.36 11.94
CA LEU A 98 7.14 -22.44 11.09
C LEU A 98 7.48 -23.89 10.70
N MET A 99 7.30 -24.83 11.60
CA MET A 99 7.59 -26.25 11.35
C MET A 99 6.48 -26.91 10.53
N ARG A 100 5.22 -26.51 10.76
CA ARG A 100 4.05 -27.00 9.96
C ARG A 100 4.14 -26.60 8.50
N ILE A 101 4.54 -25.35 8.21
CA ILE A 101 4.64 -24.84 6.82
C ILE A 101 5.71 -25.58 6.01
N PHE A 102 6.79 -26.06 6.65
CA PHE A 102 7.97 -26.57 5.91
C PHE A 102 8.30 -28.05 6.11
N GLY A 103 7.43 -28.84 6.68
CA GLY A 103 7.64 -30.29 6.60
C GLY A 103 7.50 -31.09 7.87
N SER A 104 6.46 -30.83 8.67
CA SER A 104 6.11 -31.64 9.83
C SER A 104 6.06 -33.14 9.49
N ASP A 105 5.42 -33.52 8.37
CA ASP A 105 5.15 -34.91 8.04
C ASP A 105 6.43 -35.71 7.74
N ARG A 106 7.41 -35.11 7.06
CA ARG A 106 8.70 -35.76 6.78
C ARG A 106 9.59 -35.82 8.02
N LEU A 107 9.52 -34.79 8.85
CA LEU A 107 10.25 -34.73 10.12
C LEU A 107 9.67 -35.73 11.12
N GLU A 108 8.36 -35.80 11.29
CA GLU A 108 7.71 -36.79 12.17
C GLU A 108 8.03 -38.23 11.74
N THR A 109 7.96 -38.52 10.45
CA THR A 109 8.31 -39.84 9.91
C THR A 109 9.78 -40.20 10.13
N MET A 110 10.66 -39.22 10.09
CA MET A 110 12.10 -39.42 10.28
C MET A 110 12.46 -39.56 11.77
N LEU A 111 11.76 -38.85 12.63
CA LEU A 111 11.95 -38.89 14.08
C LEU A 111 11.37 -40.23 14.66
N SER A 112 10.24 -40.67 14.15
CA SER A 112 9.68 -41.98 14.53
C SER A 112 10.61 -43.18 14.15
N LYS A 113 11.35 -43.04 13.04
CA LYS A 113 12.38 -43.99 12.65
C LYS A 113 13.64 -43.98 13.51
N LEU A 114 13.90 -42.88 14.20
CA LEU A 114 15.03 -42.71 15.14
C LEU A 114 14.71 -43.20 16.56
N GLY A 115 13.52 -43.81 16.80
CA GLY A 115 13.14 -44.41 18.05
C GLY A 115 12.92 -43.41 19.21
N LEU A 116 12.63 -42.14 18.91
CA LEU A 116 12.35 -41.13 19.92
C LEU A 116 10.91 -41.27 20.42
N GLU A 117 10.76 -41.34 21.75
CA GLU A 117 9.44 -41.41 22.39
C GLU A 117 8.79 -40.05 22.45
N LYS A 118 7.44 -40.01 22.49
CA LYS A 118 6.67 -38.76 22.64
C LYS A 118 7.03 -38.09 23.95
N GLY A 119 7.54 -36.85 23.87
CA GLY A 119 7.91 -36.05 25.04
C GLY A 119 9.42 -35.93 25.27
N GLU A 120 10.25 -36.65 24.51
CA GLU A 120 11.70 -36.50 24.57
C GLU A 120 12.19 -35.25 23.85
N ALA A 121 13.11 -34.50 24.49
CA ALA A 121 13.71 -33.32 23.90
C ALA A 121 14.77 -33.72 22.88
N ILE A 122 14.57 -33.33 21.63
CA ILE A 122 15.50 -33.64 20.54
C ILE A 122 16.60 -32.56 20.50
N VAL A 123 17.82 -32.95 20.80
CA VAL A 123 19.01 -32.06 20.76
C VAL A 123 19.95 -32.57 19.67
N HIS A 124 19.75 -32.12 18.45
CA HIS A 124 20.62 -32.51 17.34
C HIS A 124 20.94 -31.32 16.40
N PRO A 125 22.22 -31.15 15.98
CA PRO A 125 22.63 -30.03 15.11
C PRO A 125 21.86 -29.97 13.78
N TRP A 126 21.39 -31.11 13.26
CA TRP A 126 20.62 -31.20 12.04
C TRP A 126 19.27 -30.47 12.14
N ILE A 127 18.59 -30.52 13.30
CA ILE A 127 17.32 -29.81 13.54
C ILE A 127 17.52 -28.31 13.43
N ASN A 128 18.60 -27.79 14.01
CA ASN A 128 18.93 -26.37 13.91
C ASN A 128 19.09 -25.93 12.44
N LYS A 129 19.73 -26.75 11.59
CA LYS A 129 19.85 -26.48 10.14
C LYS A 129 18.51 -26.58 9.41
N ALA A 130 17.66 -27.52 9.80
CA ALA A 130 16.32 -27.65 9.21
C ALA A 130 15.46 -26.43 9.52
N VAL A 131 15.44 -25.97 10.75
CA VAL A 131 14.74 -24.75 11.18
C VAL A 131 15.30 -23.52 10.47
N GLU A 132 16.61 -23.38 10.36
CA GLU A 132 17.25 -22.26 9.65
C GLU A 132 16.88 -22.25 8.16
N LYS A 133 16.82 -23.43 7.52
CA LYS A 133 16.39 -23.56 6.14
C LYS A 133 14.89 -23.22 5.97
N ALA A 134 14.05 -23.61 6.93
CA ALA A 134 12.64 -23.27 6.95
C ALA A 134 12.43 -21.75 7.05
N GLN A 135 13.11 -21.10 8.02
CA GLN A 135 13.09 -19.63 8.13
C GLN A 135 13.53 -18.94 6.84
N GLY A 136 14.62 -19.39 6.20
CA GLY A 136 15.08 -18.82 4.93
C GLY A 136 14.05 -18.93 3.81
N LYS A 137 13.26 -19.99 3.76
CA LYS A 137 12.18 -20.14 2.77
C LYS A 137 11.00 -19.19 3.06
N VAL A 138 10.61 -19.02 4.34
CA VAL A 138 9.56 -18.06 4.71
C VAL A 138 10.02 -16.64 4.41
N GLU A 139 11.25 -16.29 4.76
CA GLU A 139 11.82 -14.98 4.44
C GLU A 139 11.81 -14.69 2.93
N ALA A 140 12.19 -15.69 2.11
CA ALA A 140 12.18 -15.56 0.65
C ALA A 140 10.76 -15.41 0.10
N HIS A 141 9.80 -16.17 0.61
CA HIS A 141 8.39 -16.06 0.21
C HIS A 141 7.80 -14.70 0.58
N ASN A 142 7.99 -14.26 1.82
CA ASN A 142 7.53 -12.95 2.28
C ASN A 142 8.24 -11.80 1.55
N PHE A 143 9.51 -11.99 1.15
CA PHE A 143 10.22 -11.03 0.32
C PHE A 143 9.61 -10.91 -1.08
N GLU A 144 9.27 -12.04 -1.71
CA GLU A 144 8.67 -12.03 -3.05
C GLU A 144 7.27 -11.39 -3.05
N ILE A 145 6.44 -11.68 -2.03
CA ILE A 145 5.15 -11.00 -1.85
C ILE A 145 5.36 -9.48 -1.75
N ARG A 146 6.26 -9.03 -0.87
CA ARG A 146 6.55 -7.59 -0.75
C ARG A 146 7.07 -6.96 -2.03
N LYS A 147 7.88 -7.69 -2.80
CA LYS A 147 8.40 -7.22 -4.09
C LYS A 147 7.30 -7.08 -5.14
N GLN A 148 6.32 -7.98 -5.15
CA GLN A 148 5.14 -7.87 -6.03
C GLN A 148 4.29 -6.66 -5.64
N LEU A 149 4.06 -6.45 -4.33
CA LEU A 149 3.38 -5.25 -3.82
C LEU A 149 4.05 -3.96 -4.26
N LEU A 150 5.39 -3.89 -4.11
CA LEU A 150 6.14 -2.71 -4.54
C LEU A 150 6.03 -2.44 -6.04
N LYS A 151 6.03 -3.48 -6.88
CA LYS A 151 5.81 -3.30 -8.32
C LYS A 151 4.44 -2.72 -8.64
N PHE A 152 3.42 -3.13 -7.92
CA PHE A 152 2.07 -2.57 -8.05
C PHE A 152 2.04 -1.10 -7.59
N ASP A 153 2.66 -0.81 -6.45
CA ASP A 153 2.79 0.54 -5.91
C ASP A 153 3.57 1.47 -6.85
N ASP A 154 4.60 0.97 -7.55
CA ASP A 154 5.38 1.74 -8.53
C ASP A 154 4.50 2.17 -9.71
N VAL A 155 3.69 1.26 -10.27
CA VAL A 155 2.75 1.59 -11.36
C VAL A 155 1.74 2.65 -10.89
N MET A 156 1.16 2.46 -9.70
CA MET A 156 0.23 3.42 -9.11
C MET A 156 0.88 4.78 -8.88
N ASN A 157 2.13 4.79 -8.43
CA ASN A 157 2.88 6.01 -8.21
C ASN A 157 3.19 6.75 -9.52
N ASP A 158 3.48 6.04 -10.60
CA ASP A 158 3.74 6.64 -11.91
C ASP A 158 2.44 7.23 -12.50
N GLN A 159 1.33 6.51 -12.42
CA GLN A 159 0.01 7.06 -12.79
C GLN A 159 -0.32 8.31 -11.97
N ARG A 160 -0.08 8.28 -10.66
CA ARG A 160 -0.30 9.44 -9.79
C ARG A 160 0.54 10.64 -10.21
N LYS A 161 1.81 10.45 -10.55
CA LYS A 161 2.67 11.54 -11.03
C LYS A 161 2.09 12.20 -12.27
N VAL A 162 1.68 11.40 -13.28
CA VAL A 162 1.08 11.91 -14.51
C VAL A 162 -0.16 12.76 -14.21
N ILE A 163 -1.10 12.23 -13.43
CA ILE A 163 -2.32 12.95 -13.06
C ILE A 163 -2.02 14.24 -12.27
N PHE A 164 -1.08 14.18 -11.31
CA PHE A 164 -0.72 15.37 -10.54
C PHE A 164 0.02 16.42 -11.37
N ASP A 165 0.81 16.01 -12.36
CA ASP A 165 1.49 16.96 -13.25
C ASP A 165 0.49 17.62 -14.21
N GLN A 166 -0.45 16.86 -14.79
CA GLN A 166 -1.56 17.43 -15.55
C GLN A 166 -2.40 18.40 -14.70
N ARG A 167 -2.72 18.01 -13.48
CA ARG A 167 -3.45 18.88 -12.55
C ARG A 167 -2.71 20.19 -12.26
N LYS A 168 -1.40 20.13 -12.04
CA LYS A 168 -0.56 21.32 -11.81
C LYS A 168 -0.50 22.20 -13.06
N GLU A 169 -0.42 21.61 -14.24
CA GLU A 169 -0.43 22.33 -15.52
C GLU A 169 -1.73 23.12 -15.68
N ILE A 170 -2.88 22.46 -15.52
CA ILE A 170 -4.18 23.11 -15.54
C ILE A 170 -4.27 24.24 -14.50
N MET A 171 -3.77 24.03 -13.27
CA MET A 171 -3.81 25.03 -12.21
C MET A 171 -2.94 26.25 -12.50
N ARG A 172 -1.77 26.07 -13.11
CA ARG A 172 -0.80 27.11 -13.42
C ARG A 172 -1.13 27.90 -14.67
N SER A 173 -1.81 27.27 -15.61
CA SER A 173 -2.19 27.89 -16.87
C SER A 173 -3.22 29.00 -16.63
N ASP A 174 -2.95 30.19 -17.12
CA ASP A 174 -3.90 31.32 -17.05
C ASP A 174 -5.07 31.09 -18.02
N ASP A 175 -4.81 30.49 -19.17
CA ASP A 175 -5.81 30.12 -20.16
C ASP A 175 -5.67 28.65 -20.57
N ILE A 176 -6.76 27.91 -20.51
CA ILE A 176 -6.86 26.50 -20.91
C ILE A 176 -7.74 26.30 -22.15
N SER A 177 -8.07 27.39 -22.86
CA SER A 177 -9.02 27.33 -23.99
C SER A 177 -8.57 26.42 -25.12
N GLU A 178 -7.29 26.42 -25.49
CA GLU A 178 -6.74 25.48 -26.48
C GLU A 178 -6.96 24.03 -26.05
N MET A 179 -6.60 23.70 -24.81
CA MET A 179 -6.80 22.35 -24.26
C MET A 179 -8.27 21.89 -24.32
N ILE A 180 -9.19 22.79 -23.99
CA ILE A 180 -10.65 22.49 -24.05
C ILE A 180 -11.11 22.33 -25.50
N ILE A 181 -10.58 23.12 -26.41
CA ILE A 181 -10.88 23.02 -27.86
C ILE A 181 -10.39 21.67 -28.38
N ASP A 182 -9.17 21.29 -28.09
CA ASP A 182 -8.58 20.03 -28.53
C ASP A 182 -9.35 18.82 -27.98
N MET A 183 -9.65 18.81 -26.68
CA MET A 183 -10.48 17.75 -26.08
C MET A 183 -11.86 17.63 -26.75
N ARG A 184 -12.49 18.76 -27.09
CA ARG A 184 -13.77 18.77 -27.73
C ARG A 184 -13.69 18.24 -29.18
N HIS A 185 -12.65 18.61 -29.93
CA HIS A 185 -12.40 18.09 -31.26
C HIS A 185 -12.18 16.57 -31.24
N GLU A 186 -11.37 16.07 -30.30
CA GLU A 186 -11.14 14.63 -30.11
C GLU A 186 -12.45 13.87 -29.78
N VAL A 187 -13.32 14.45 -28.95
CA VAL A 187 -14.64 13.88 -28.65
C VAL A 187 -15.50 13.85 -29.90
N ILE A 188 -15.53 14.93 -30.71
CA ILE A 188 -16.27 14.98 -31.96
C ILE A 188 -15.79 13.90 -32.94
N GLU A 189 -14.50 13.77 -33.14
CA GLU A 189 -13.92 12.73 -33.98
C GLU A 189 -14.28 11.33 -33.48
N THR A 190 -14.18 11.08 -32.18
CA THR A 190 -14.52 9.80 -31.57
C THR A 190 -15.99 9.43 -31.79
N ILE A 191 -16.90 10.38 -31.61
CA ILE A 191 -18.36 10.18 -31.82
C ILE A 191 -18.66 9.91 -33.29
N VAL A 192 -18.04 10.65 -34.19
CA VAL A 192 -18.24 10.47 -35.63
C VAL A 192 -17.69 9.12 -36.09
N PHE A 193 -16.45 8.75 -35.75
CA PHE A 193 -15.85 7.47 -36.14
C PHE A 193 -16.55 6.26 -35.54
N LYS A 194 -17.17 6.39 -34.37
CA LYS A 194 -18.00 5.34 -33.77
C LYS A 194 -19.23 5.01 -34.64
N SER A 195 -19.87 6.03 -35.25
CA SER A 195 -21.10 5.89 -36.05
C SER A 195 -20.83 5.86 -37.56
N ILE A 196 -19.75 6.43 -38.00
CA ILE A 196 -19.26 6.51 -39.37
C ILE A 196 -17.80 6.04 -39.40
N PRO A 197 -17.53 4.73 -39.53
CA PRO A 197 -16.17 4.22 -39.61
C PRO A 197 -15.42 4.77 -40.83
N GLU A 198 -14.13 5.01 -40.70
CA GLU A 198 -13.26 5.47 -41.78
C GLU A 198 -13.41 4.58 -43.02
N GLN A 199 -13.51 5.19 -44.19
CA GLN A 199 -13.62 4.50 -45.49
C GLN A 199 -14.83 3.57 -45.62
N SER A 200 -15.89 3.76 -44.80
CA SER A 200 -17.14 3.01 -44.92
C SER A 200 -18.05 3.56 -46.00
N TYR A 201 -18.90 2.71 -46.58
CA TYR A 201 -19.92 3.13 -47.50
C TYR A 201 -21.08 3.82 -46.78
N HIS A 202 -21.78 4.75 -47.43
CA HIS A 202 -22.91 5.50 -46.87
C HIS A 202 -24.02 4.62 -46.28
N ASP A 203 -24.22 3.41 -46.82
CA ASP A 203 -25.22 2.44 -46.35
C ASP A 203 -24.87 1.85 -44.97
N GLN A 204 -23.60 2.01 -44.51
CA GLN A 204 -23.11 1.52 -43.24
C GLN A 204 -23.10 2.62 -42.16
N TRP A 205 -23.50 3.85 -42.52
CA TRP A 205 -23.48 4.98 -41.62
C TRP A 205 -24.71 4.99 -40.70
N ASP A 206 -24.47 5.02 -39.40
CA ASP A 206 -25.52 5.11 -38.38
C ASP A 206 -25.76 6.59 -38.03
N SER A 207 -26.52 7.25 -38.87
CA SER A 207 -26.83 8.68 -38.70
C SER A 207 -27.76 8.96 -37.52
N GLU A 208 -28.59 7.99 -37.08
CA GLU A 208 -29.51 8.16 -35.95
C GLU A 208 -28.75 8.12 -34.62
N THR A 209 -27.82 7.16 -34.48
CA THR A 209 -26.94 7.11 -33.32
C THR A 209 -26.06 8.35 -33.26
N LEU A 210 -25.51 8.82 -34.38
CA LEU A 210 -24.68 10.03 -34.42
C LEU A 210 -25.47 11.27 -33.97
N GLU A 211 -26.68 11.45 -34.46
CA GLU A 211 -27.53 12.58 -34.05
C GLU A 211 -27.84 12.55 -32.55
N THR A 212 -28.12 11.37 -32.03
CA THR A 212 -28.36 11.15 -30.59
C THR A 212 -27.12 11.44 -29.75
N ASP A 213 -25.95 10.95 -30.16
CA ASP A 213 -24.68 11.17 -29.47
C ASP A 213 -24.30 12.66 -29.48
N ILE A 214 -24.45 13.36 -30.62
CA ILE A 214 -24.20 14.81 -30.70
C ILE A 214 -25.12 15.60 -29.78
N LYS A 215 -26.38 15.23 -29.69
CA LYS A 215 -27.31 15.87 -28.77
C LYS A 215 -26.94 15.63 -27.32
N ASN A 216 -26.55 14.42 -26.98
CA ASN A 216 -26.21 14.05 -25.60
C ASN A 216 -24.88 14.64 -25.13
N TYR A 217 -23.84 14.62 -25.99
CA TYR A 217 -22.50 15.05 -25.62
C TYR A 217 -22.23 16.53 -25.86
N LEU A 218 -22.75 17.08 -26.98
CA LEU A 218 -22.52 18.48 -27.35
C LEU A 218 -23.72 19.41 -27.05
N GLY A 219 -24.90 18.85 -26.75
CA GLY A 219 -26.10 19.61 -26.52
C GLY A 219 -26.62 20.29 -27.79
N LEU A 220 -26.23 19.84 -28.98
CA LEU A 220 -26.59 20.40 -30.27
C LEU A 220 -27.66 19.54 -30.94
N THR A 221 -28.67 20.18 -31.52
CA THR A 221 -29.65 19.49 -32.35
C THR A 221 -29.38 19.88 -33.78
N LEU A 222 -28.84 18.96 -34.57
CA LEU A 222 -28.37 19.18 -35.94
C LEU A 222 -29.02 18.18 -36.90
N PRO A 223 -29.27 18.56 -38.15
CA PRO A 223 -29.93 17.70 -39.15
C PRO A 223 -28.92 16.71 -39.77
N ILE A 224 -28.30 15.85 -38.96
CA ILE A 224 -27.26 14.91 -39.41
C ILE A 224 -27.75 13.98 -40.48
N ASN A 225 -28.99 13.50 -40.37
CA ASN A 225 -29.63 12.67 -41.39
C ASN A 225 -29.78 13.34 -42.78
N GLN A 226 -29.71 14.66 -42.85
CA GLN A 226 -29.72 15.37 -44.14
C GLN A 226 -28.28 15.45 -44.69
N TRP A 227 -27.31 15.72 -43.85
CA TRP A 227 -25.91 15.80 -44.27
C TRP A 227 -25.38 14.47 -44.80
N THR A 228 -25.70 13.35 -44.14
CA THR A 228 -25.27 12.03 -44.58
C THR A 228 -25.86 11.59 -45.91
N LYS A 229 -26.90 12.28 -46.43
CA LYS A 229 -27.51 12.02 -47.75
C LYS A 229 -27.01 12.96 -48.84
N GLU A 230 -26.13 13.88 -48.56
CA GLU A 230 -25.52 14.77 -49.54
C GLU A 230 -24.57 13.96 -50.46
N ASP A 231 -24.68 14.18 -51.76
CA ASP A 231 -23.82 13.48 -52.74
C ASP A 231 -22.33 13.83 -52.55
N GLY A 232 -21.50 12.82 -52.33
CA GLY A 232 -20.07 12.99 -52.23
C GLY A 232 -19.56 13.44 -50.84
N ILE A 233 -20.41 13.50 -49.82
CA ILE A 233 -20.02 13.81 -48.46
C ILE A 233 -19.06 12.72 -47.92
N ILE A 234 -18.03 13.12 -47.19
CA ILE A 234 -17.10 12.22 -46.53
C ILE A 234 -17.12 12.48 -45.01
N GLU A 235 -16.68 11.49 -44.24
CA GLU A 235 -16.63 11.57 -42.76
C GLU A 235 -15.88 12.81 -42.26
N LYS A 236 -14.81 13.20 -42.94
CA LYS A 236 -13.97 14.37 -42.56
C LYS A 236 -14.75 15.69 -42.73
N GLU A 237 -15.63 15.77 -43.69
CA GLU A 237 -16.43 16.98 -43.91
C GLU A 237 -17.48 17.11 -42.79
N ILE A 238 -18.08 16.02 -42.37
CA ILE A 238 -19.00 16.00 -41.22
C ILE A 238 -18.27 16.45 -39.94
N ILE A 239 -17.06 15.94 -39.69
CA ILE A 239 -16.20 16.36 -38.57
C ILE A 239 -15.94 17.87 -38.65
N THR A 240 -15.54 18.39 -39.81
CA THR A 240 -15.23 19.81 -39.97
C THR A 240 -16.46 20.69 -39.68
N ARG A 241 -17.63 20.34 -40.24
CA ARG A 241 -18.90 21.06 -39.96
C ARG A 241 -19.28 21.03 -38.49
N LEU A 242 -19.11 19.87 -37.80
CA LEU A 242 -19.39 19.75 -36.39
C LEU A 242 -18.43 20.58 -35.52
N ILE A 243 -17.15 20.61 -35.87
CA ILE A 243 -16.14 21.43 -35.20
C ILE A 243 -16.49 22.93 -35.33
N GLU A 244 -16.83 23.42 -36.54
CA GLU A 244 -17.19 24.82 -36.74
C GLU A 244 -18.43 25.20 -35.93
N ILE A 245 -19.51 24.40 -36.03
CA ILE A 245 -20.74 24.67 -35.29
C ILE A 245 -20.51 24.65 -33.80
N SER A 246 -19.74 23.66 -33.28
CA SER A 246 -19.41 23.55 -31.89
C SER A 246 -18.55 24.74 -31.39
N ASN A 247 -17.59 25.20 -32.20
CA ASN A 247 -16.77 26.37 -31.86
C ASN A 247 -17.61 27.63 -31.78
N ASN A 248 -18.52 27.87 -32.76
CA ASN A 248 -19.42 29.02 -32.75
C ASN A 248 -20.36 28.97 -31.55
N TYR A 249 -20.94 27.83 -31.24
CA TYR A 249 -21.82 27.65 -30.09
C TYR A 249 -21.16 27.96 -28.77
N MET A 250 -19.88 27.49 -28.59
CA MET A 250 -19.13 27.77 -27.37
C MET A 250 -18.71 29.25 -27.29
N ALA A 251 -18.36 29.88 -28.42
CA ALA A 251 -18.05 31.30 -28.48
C ALA A 251 -19.26 32.16 -28.10
N GLU A 252 -20.43 31.87 -28.62
CA GLU A 252 -21.67 32.55 -28.24
C GLU A 252 -21.98 32.41 -26.74
N ARG A 253 -21.80 31.24 -26.18
CA ARG A 253 -21.92 31.00 -24.73
C ARG A 253 -20.94 31.83 -23.93
N ALA A 254 -19.66 31.85 -24.33
CA ALA A 254 -18.64 32.61 -23.64
C ALA A 254 -18.99 34.12 -23.64
N VAL A 255 -19.46 34.64 -24.73
CA VAL A 255 -19.93 36.04 -24.81
C VAL A 255 -21.14 36.28 -23.91
N LYS A 256 -22.10 35.37 -23.88
CA LYS A 256 -23.34 35.49 -23.10
C LYS A 256 -23.08 35.50 -21.58
N PHE A 257 -22.18 34.69 -21.09
CA PHE A 257 -21.90 34.56 -19.65
C PHE A 257 -20.72 35.47 -19.17
N GLY A 258 -20.03 36.08 -20.12
CA GLY A 258 -18.74 36.76 -19.87
C GLY A 258 -17.56 35.83 -20.01
N VAL A 259 -16.60 36.20 -20.84
CA VAL A 259 -15.46 35.33 -21.22
C VAL A 259 -14.68 34.88 -20.01
N ASP A 260 -14.36 35.76 -19.08
CA ASP A 260 -13.56 35.43 -17.90
C ASP A 260 -14.26 34.42 -16.97
N VAL A 261 -15.56 34.65 -16.73
CA VAL A 261 -16.38 33.76 -15.90
C VAL A 261 -16.51 32.39 -16.55
N PHE A 262 -16.67 32.35 -17.86
CA PHE A 262 -16.79 31.12 -18.63
C PHE A 262 -15.49 30.33 -18.57
N ARG A 263 -14.32 30.96 -18.78
CA ARG A 263 -13.00 30.31 -18.68
C ARG A 263 -12.71 29.78 -17.27
N GLN A 264 -13.09 30.55 -16.25
CA GLN A 264 -12.94 30.08 -14.87
C GLN A 264 -13.83 28.89 -14.56
N ALA A 265 -15.04 28.85 -15.12
CA ALA A 265 -15.95 27.70 -14.98
C ALA A 265 -15.40 26.45 -15.67
N GLU A 266 -14.90 26.57 -16.91
CA GLU A 266 -14.24 25.48 -17.65
C GLU A 266 -13.08 24.90 -16.84
N LYS A 267 -12.19 25.75 -16.32
CA LYS A 267 -11.03 25.34 -15.49
C LYS A 267 -11.45 24.61 -14.22
N THR A 268 -12.46 25.14 -13.55
CA THR A 268 -12.97 24.54 -12.30
C THR A 268 -13.60 23.18 -12.58
N LEU A 269 -14.41 23.08 -13.63
CA LEU A 269 -15.05 21.81 -14.01
C LEU A 269 -14.03 20.76 -14.43
N LEU A 270 -13.03 21.14 -15.23
CA LEU A 270 -11.97 20.22 -15.67
C LEU A 270 -11.21 19.65 -14.48
N LEU A 271 -10.82 20.48 -13.52
CA LEU A 271 -10.16 20.03 -12.30
C LEU A 271 -11.06 19.10 -11.46
N GLN A 272 -12.34 19.41 -11.36
CA GLN A 272 -13.30 18.59 -10.63
C GLN A 272 -13.47 17.20 -11.27
N VAL A 273 -13.60 17.15 -12.60
CA VAL A 273 -13.72 15.90 -13.34
C VAL A 273 -12.44 15.05 -13.22
N LEU A 274 -11.26 15.69 -13.36
CA LEU A 274 -9.97 15.03 -13.18
C LEU A 274 -9.83 14.43 -11.78
N ASP A 275 -10.14 15.22 -10.74
CA ASP A 275 -10.03 14.79 -9.34
C ASP A 275 -11.03 13.66 -9.04
N GLN A 276 -12.24 13.72 -9.58
CA GLN A 276 -13.24 12.66 -9.39
C GLN A 276 -12.85 11.39 -10.13
N GLY A 277 -12.44 11.50 -11.39
CA GLY A 277 -11.99 10.35 -12.19
C GLY A 277 -10.79 9.64 -11.53
N TRP A 278 -9.87 10.41 -10.95
CA TRP A 278 -8.75 9.83 -10.20
C TRP A 278 -9.20 9.08 -8.94
N LYS A 279 -10.15 9.63 -8.18
CA LYS A 279 -10.71 8.95 -6.99
C LYS A 279 -11.41 7.66 -7.37
N ASP A 280 -12.22 7.68 -8.42
CA ASP A 280 -12.95 6.51 -8.90
C ASP A 280 -11.99 5.43 -9.40
N HIS A 281 -10.90 5.82 -10.08
CA HIS A 281 -9.84 4.92 -10.50
C HIS A 281 -9.15 4.24 -9.30
N LEU A 282 -8.82 5.00 -8.25
CA LEU A 282 -8.23 4.44 -7.03
C LEU A 282 -9.19 3.46 -6.34
N LEU A 283 -10.48 3.78 -6.27
CA LEU A 283 -11.49 2.88 -5.71
C LEU A 283 -11.64 1.58 -6.50
N MET A 284 -11.48 1.61 -7.82
CA MET A 284 -11.50 0.41 -8.66
C MET A 284 -10.26 -0.47 -8.47
N LEU A 285 -9.11 0.11 -8.11
CA LEU A 285 -7.86 -0.64 -7.91
C LEU A 285 -7.76 -1.29 -6.52
N ASP A 286 -8.48 -0.77 -5.53
CA ASP A 286 -8.46 -1.27 -4.15
C ASP A 286 -8.89 -2.76 -4.04
N PRO A 287 -10.00 -3.24 -4.64
CA PRO A 287 -10.36 -4.64 -4.63
C PRO A 287 -9.35 -5.56 -5.36
N VAL A 288 -8.70 -5.05 -6.41
CA VAL A 288 -7.71 -5.80 -7.19
C VAL A 288 -6.47 -6.09 -6.33
N SER A 289 -6.03 -5.13 -5.51
CA SER A 289 -4.94 -5.32 -4.57
C SER A 289 -5.25 -6.41 -3.53
N TYR A 290 -6.50 -6.49 -3.08
CA TYR A 290 -6.94 -7.49 -2.09
C TYR A 290 -7.02 -8.93 -2.65
N THR A 291 -7.48 -9.09 -3.88
CA THR A 291 -7.67 -10.41 -4.51
C THR A 291 -6.38 -11.07 -5.00
N HIS A 292 -5.33 -10.29 -5.22
CA HIS A 292 -4.01 -10.79 -5.64
C HIS A 292 -3.02 -11.00 -4.49
N LEU A 293 -3.39 -10.64 -3.25
CA LEU A 293 -2.52 -10.67 -2.07
C LEU A 293 -2.93 -11.72 -1.03
N THR A 294 -4.06 -12.36 -1.21
CA THR A 294 -4.53 -13.53 -0.46
C THR A 294 -4.36 -14.81 -1.29
#